data_e906ff92b0ac3f5fdc3cdf0ba3b3daa5
#
_entry.id   e906ff92b0ac3f5fdc3cdf0ba3b3daa5
#
_cell.length_a   1.000
_cell.length_b   1.000
_cell.length_c   1.000
_cell.angle_alpha   90.00
_cell.angle_beta   90.00
_cell.angle_gamma   90.00
#
_symmetry.space_group_name_H-M   'P 1'
#
loop_
_entity.id
_entity.type
_entity.pdbx_description
1 polymer ?
#
loop_
_entity_poly.entity_id
_entity_poly.type
_entity_poly.pdbx_seq_one_letter_code
_entity_poly.pdbx_strand_id
1 'polypeptide(L)'
;MAGNIIPAIATTNAIISGLIVLQALHLLRKSYTSLKNVHVQFKPAVPLSTVNLCPPNPKCGICRDTYAKVQCDPSRVTLRELVDGILGEGQGEHGGTGKRDVSVYEDKRVLSDPDWDDNDDRTLDSLGVTRGKFVTIVDEEDEWGTIAIGVCELP
;
A
#
# COMPACT_ATOMS: atom_id res chain seq x y z
N MET A 1 18.52 -13.84 -27.41
CA MET A 1 19.77 -13.41 -26.75
C MET A 1 19.76 -13.95 -25.33
N ALA A 2 20.64 -14.88 -24.99
CA ALA A 2 20.83 -15.27 -23.61
C ALA A 2 21.58 -14.13 -22.92
N GLY A 3 20.93 -13.43 -21.98
CA GLY A 3 21.61 -12.43 -21.15
C GLY A 3 22.72 -13.08 -20.33
N ASN A 4 23.72 -12.31 -19.94
CA ASN A 4 24.76 -12.76 -19.01
C ASN A 4 24.10 -13.16 -17.69
N ILE A 5 23.87 -14.44 -17.49
CA ILE A 5 23.38 -14.99 -16.22
C ILE A 5 24.58 -15.01 -15.27
N ILE A 6 24.52 -14.17 -14.24
CA ILE A 6 25.48 -14.24 -13.14
C ILE A 6 25.09 -15.44 -12.27
N PRO A 7 25.97 -16.45 -12.13
CA PRO A 7 25.64 -17.62 -11.31
C PRO A 7 25.41 -17.21 -9.86
N ALA A 8 24.35 -17.73 -9.25
CA ALA A 8 24.09 -17.53 -7.82
C ALA A 8 25.17 -18.28 -7.01
N ILE A 9 25.85 -17.54 -6.12
CA ILE A 9 26.87 -18.09 -5.22
C ILE A 9 26.21 -18.45 -3.89
N ALA A 10 26.27 -19.71 -3.48
CA ALA A 10 25.59 -20.22 -2.29
C ALA A 10 25.96 -19.46 -1.01
N THR A 11 27.24 -19.13 -0.84
CA THR A 11 27.72 -18.36 0.33
C THR A 11 27.18 -16.94 0.36
N THR A 12 27.13 -16.26 -0.78
CA THR A 12 26.55 -14.92 -0.88
C THR A 12 25.05 -14.96 -0.57
N ASN A 13 24.34 -15.94 -1.12
CA ASN A 13 22.90 -16.10 -0.84
C ASN A 13 22.65 -16.37 0.64
N ALA A 14 23.47 -17.18 1.31
CA ALA A 14 23.34 -17.45 2.75
C ALA A 14 23.52 -16.16 3.58
N ILE A 15 24.53 -15.34 3.26
CA ILE A 15 24.78 -14.06 3.93
C ILE A 15 23.59 -13.12 3.74
N ILE A 16 23.14 -12.94 2.49
CA ILE A 16 22.02 -12.04 2.17
C ILE A 16 20.73 -12.52 2.84
N SER A 17 20.44 -13.82 2.82
CA SER A 17 19.26 -14.39 3.50
C SER A 17 19.29 -14.13 5.00
N GLY A 18 20.45 -14.28 5.65
CA GLY A 18 20.61 -13.94 7.06
C GLY A 18 20.37 -12.47 7.35
N LEU A 19 20.87 -11.57 6.50
CA LEU A 19 20.64 -10.12 6.63
C LEU A 19 19.17 -9.75 6.43
N ILE A 20 18.48 -10.38 5.47
CA ILE A 20 17.03 -10.18 5.26
C ILE A 20 16.24 -10.57 6.50
N VAL A 21 16.55 -11.72 7.11
CA VAL A 21 15.87 -12.19 8.33
C VAL A 21 16.09 -11.20 9.48
N LEU A 22 17.31 -10.67 9.66
CA LEU A 22 17.58 -9.67 10.69
C LEU A 22 16.76 -8.39 10.49
N GLN A 23 16.66 -7.90 9.26
CA GLN A 23 15.84 -6.72 8.95
C GLN A 23 14.35 -7.02 9.16
N ALA A 24 13.86 -8.19 8.77
CA ALA A 24 12.49 -8.62 9.01
C ALA A 24 12.14 -8.67 10.51
N LEU A 25 13.06 -9.16 11.35
CA LEU A 25 12.88 -9.14 12.81
C LEU A 25 12.78 -7.72 13.38
N HIS A 26 13.58 -6.77 12.87
CA HIS A 26 13.46 -5.36 13.25
C HIS A 26 12.09 -4.78 12.86
N LEU A 27 11.61 -5.09 11.65
CA LEU A 27 10.30 -4.66 11.16
C LEU A 27 9.18 -5.22 12.04
N LEU A 28 9.16 -6.53 12.30
CA LEU A 28 8.14 -7.19 13.12
C LEU A 28 8.13 -6.67 14.56
N ARG A 29 9.29 -6.30 15.11
CA ARG A 29 9.43 -5.67 16.44
C ARG A 29 9.12 -4.18 16.43
N LYS A 30 8.74 -3.60 15.28
CA LYS A 30 8.50 -2.16 15.09
C LYS A 30 9.70 -1.29 15.44
N SER A 31 10.92 -1.83 15.36
CA SER A 31 12.18 -1.13 15.61
C SER A 31 12.66 -0.43 14.34
N TYR A 32 11.88 0.52 13.83
CA TYR A 32 12.10 1.16 12.52
C TYR A 32 13.44 1.90 12.42
N THR A 33 13.92 2.47 13.53
CA THR A 33 15.23 3.15 13.58
C THR A 33 16.42 2.19 13.40
N SER A 34 16.20 0.90 13.67
CA SER A 34 17.20 -0.16 13.48
C SER A 34 17.24 -0.72 12.06
N LEU A 35 16.23 -0.40 11.23
CA LEU A 35 16.20 -0.82 9.83
C LEU A 35 17.27 -0.07 9.05
N LYS A 36 18.06 -0.82 8.26
CA LYS A 36 19.16 -0.30 7.45
C LYS A 36 19.16 -0.96 6.08
N ASN A 37 19.63 -0.22 5.09
CA ASN A 37 20.11 -0.83 3.86
C ASN A 37 21.50 -1.42 4.12
N VAL A 38 21.67 -2.71 3.91
CA VAL A 38 22.93 -3.41 4.14
C VAL A 38 23.49 -3.88 2.80
N HIS A 39 24.74 -3.54 2.56
CA HIS A 39 25.44 -3.91 1.33
C HIS A 39 26.64 -4.82 1.65
N VAL A 40 26.74 -5.93 0.95
CA VAL A 40 27.94 -6.77 0.96
C VAL A 40 28.99 -6.11 0.08
N GLN A 41 30.17 -5.87 0.63
CA GLN A 41 31.27 -5.21 -0.07
C GLN A 41 32.31 -6.20 -0.57
N PHE A 42 32.94 -5.89 -1.69
CA PHE A 42 34.10 -6.66 -2.20
C PHE A 42 35.42 -6.35 -1.46
N LYS A 43 35.38 -5.44 -0.48
CA LYS A 43 36.57 -5.07 0.30
C LYS A 43 36.69 -5.97 1.53
N PRO A 44 37.72 -6.83 1.63
CA PRO A 44 37.82 -7.78 2.76
C PRO A 44 37.90 -7.09 4.13
N ALA A 45 38.48 -5.89 4.21
CA ALA A 45 38.58 -5.13 5.45
C ALA A 45 37.24 -4.55 5.94
N VAL A 46 36.26 -4.37 5.04
CA VAL A 46 34.92 -3.85 5.36
C VAL A 46 33.90 -4.67 4.60
N PRO A 47 33.60 -5.90 5.07
CA PRO A 47 32.75 -6.82 4.30
C PRO A 47 31.28 -6.38 4.21
N LEU A 48 30.82 -5.57 5.16
CA LEU A 48 29.45 -5.04 5.20
C LEU A 48 29.47 -3.52 5.36
N SER A 49 28.63 -2.82 4.65
CA SER A 49 28.34 -1.41 4.88
C SER A 49 26.85 -1.21 5.10
N THR A 50 26.51 -0.25 5.96
CA THR A 50 25.12 0.06 6.29
C THR A 50 24.80 1.52 5.97
N VAL A 51 23.62 1.75 5.40
CA VAL A 51 23.10 3.09 5.10
C VAL A 51 21.71 3.20 5.72
N ASN A 52 21.37 4.36 6.25
CA ASN A 52 20.02 4.61 6.75
C ASN A 52 18.99 4.49 5.63
N LEU A 53 17.77 4.10 5.97
CA LEU A 53 16.66 4.14 5.03
C LEU A 53 16.39 5.59 4.62
N CYS A 54 16.09 5.78 3.36
CA CYS A 54 15.57 7.05 2.87
C CYS A 54 14.11 7.22 3.32
N PRO A 55 13.68 8.43 3.69
CA PRO A 55 12.26 8.71 3.90
C PRO A 55 11.47 8.50 2.60
N PRO A 56 10.16 8.22 2.68
CA PRO A 56 9.30 8.14 1.50
C PRO A 56 9.38 9.45 0.70
N ASN A 57 9.41 9.31 -0.62
CA ASN A 57 9.35 10.48 -1.51
C ASN A 57 7.89 10.74 -1.87
N PRO A 58 7.29 11.89 -1.47
CA PRO A 58 5.89 12.20 -1.76
C PRO A 58 5.56 12.32 -3.24
N LYS A 59 6.58 12.42 -4.11
CA LYS A 59 6.42 12.43 -5.57
C LYS A 59 6.75 11.09 -6.23
N CYS A 60 6.99 10.04 -5.45
CA CYS A 60 7.26 8.70 -5.99
C CYS A 60 5.94 7.96 -6.18
N GLY A 61 5.67 7.44 -7.37
CA GLY A 61 4.46 6.66 -7.67
C GLY A 61 4.28 5.37 -6.85
N ILE A 62 5.27 4.99 -6.02
CA ILE A 62 5.19 3.81 -5.14
C ILE A 62 5.26 4.22 -3.66
N CYS A 63 6.19 5.13 -3.30
CA CYS A 63 6.40 5.51 -1.90
C CYS A 63 5.33 6.46 -1.35
N ARG A 64 4.57 7.13 -2.22
CA ARG A 64 3.53 8.08 -1.83
C ARG A 64 2.21 7.42 -1.42
N ASP A 65 2.04 6.13 -1.72
CA ASP A 65 0.81 5.43 -1.40
C ASP A 65 0.54 5.40 0.09
N THR A 66 -0.72 5.59 0.45
CA THR A 66 -1.19 5.57 1.84
C THR A 66 -1.87 4.25 2.13
N TYR A 67 -1.55 3.66 3.27
CA TYR A 67 -2.17 2.42 3.74
C TYR A 67 -3.02 2.71 4.97
N ALA A 68 -4.31 2.41 4.87
CA ALA A 68 -5.27 2.59 5.94
C ALA A 68 -5.90 1.24 6.33
N LYS A 69 -6.54 1.22 7.50
CA LYS A 69 -7.24 0.06 8.01
C LYS A 69 -8.58 0.52 8.56
N VAL A 70 -9.66 -0.05 8.04
CA VAL A 70 -11.01 0.26 8.48
C VAL A 70 -11.61 -0.93 9.19
N GLN A 71 -12.20 -0.69 10.36
CA GLN A 71 -12.98 -1.67 11.11
C GLN A 71 -14.46 -1.39 10.86
N CYS A 72 -15.11 -2.26 10.14
CA CYS A 72 -16.53 -2.14 9.82
C CYS A 72 -17.19 -3.52 9.70
N ASP A 73 -18.51 -3.53 9.66
CA ASP A 73 -19.31 -4.70 9.29
C ASP A 73 -19.58 -4.62 7.78
N PRO A 74 -18.95 -5.50 6.94
CA PRO A 74 -19.09 -5.43 5.49
C PRO A 74 -20.52 -5.67 4.98
N SER A 75 -21.37 -6.29 5.79
CA SER A 75 -22.77 -6.55 5.43
C SER A 75 -23.68 -5.31 5.57
N ARG A 76 -23.20 -4.29 6.26
CA ARG A 76 -23.96 -3.07 6.57
C ARG A 76 -23.42 -1.82 5.89
N VAL A 77 -22.09 -1.73 5.78
CA VAL A 77 -21.40 -0.56 5.22
C VAL A 77 -21.43 -0.62 3.70
N THR A 78 -21.82 0.46 3.06
CA THR A 78 -21.82 0.62 1.60
C THR A 78 -20.46 1.06 1.09
N LEU A 79 -20.24 0.92 -0.23
CA LEU A 79 -19.02 1.37 -0.86
C LEU A 79 -18.86 2.89 -0.72
N ARG A 80 -19.94 3.64 -0.91
CA ARG A 80 -19.98 5.11 -0.73
C ARG A 80 -19.57 5.51 0.68
N GLU A 81 -20.16 4.90 1.72
CA GLU A 81 -19.83 5.20 3.11
C GLU A 81 -18.36 4.92 3.44
N LEU A 82 -17.77 3.88 2.85
CA LEU A 82 -16.34 3.59 3.00
C LEU A 82 -15.49 4.69 2.37
N VAL A 83 -15.80 5.10 1.15
CA VAL A 83 -15.04 6.13 0.41
C VAL A 83 -15.16 7.48 1.10
N ASP A 84 -16.37 7.90 1.45
CA ASP A 84 -16.64 9.16 2.13
C ASP A 84 -16.01 9.21 3.53
N GLY A 85 -16.02 8.09 4.24
CA GLY A 85 -15.38 7.97 5.54
C GLY A 85 -13.85 8.11 5.51
N ILE A 86 -13.21 7.76 4.40
CA ILE A 86 -11.76 7.89 4.22
C ILE A 86 -11.37 9.26 3.67
N LEU A 87 -12.09 9.73 2.67
CA LEU A 87 -11.78 10.99 1.98
C LEU A 87 -12.35 12.22 2.71
N GLY A 88 -13.26 11.99 3.68
CA GLY A 88 -14.07 13.01 4.31
C GLY A 88 -15.23 13.42 3.40
N GLU A 89 -16.39 13.74 4.00
CA GLU A 89 -17.50 14.35 3.27
C GLU A 89 -16.98 15.63 2.61
N GLY A 90 -17.19 15.76 1.32
CA GLY A 90 -16.61 16.82 0.49
C GLY A 90 -16.96 18.25 0.92
N GLN A 91 -16.38 18.72 2.02
CA GLN A 91 -16.23 20.13 2.34
C GLN A 91 -14.99 20.65 1.59
N GLY A 92 -15.08 20.71 0.26
CA GLY A 92 -14.18 21.56 -0.50
C GLY A 92 -14.44 23.01 -0.06
N GLU A 93 -13.40 23.78 0.26
CA GLU A 93 -13.45 25.21 0.65
C GLU A 93 -14.14 26.11 -0.39
N HIS A 94 -14.72 25.57 -1.44
CA HIS A 94 -15.36 26.26 -2.54
C HIS A 94 -16.79 25.78 -2.81
N GLY A 95 -17.60 25.48 -1.79
CA GLY A 95 -19.08 25.48 -1.90
C GLY A 95 -19.71 24.65 -3.04
N GLY A 96 -18.95 23.74 -3.65
CA GLY A 96 -19.41 22.82 -4.67
C GLY A 96 -19.63 21.44 -4.05
N THR A 97 -20.78 20.83 -4.32
CA THR A 97 -21.02 19.40 -4.16
C THR A 97 -20.15 18.65 -5.19
N GLY A 98 -18.83 18.79 -5.08
CA GLY A 98 -17.89 18.14 -5.98
C GLY A 98 -17.74 16.69 -5.57
N LYS A 99 -18.40 15.79 -6.30
CA LYS A 99 -18.03 14.38 -6.33
C LYS A 99 -16.54 14.35 -6.71
N ARG A 100 -15.71 13.78 -5.84
CA ARG A 100 -14.28 13.61 -6.17
C ARG A 100 -14.17 12.60 -7.30
N ASP A 101 -13.36 12.91 -8.30
CA ASP A 101 -13.12 11.99 -9.43
C ASP A 101 -12.13 10.90 -8.97
N VAL A 102 -12.68 9.88 -8.32
CA VAL A 102 -11.89 8.75 -7.80
C VAL A 102 -12.41 7.45 -8.37
N SER A 103 -11.49 6.56 -8.72
CA SER A 103 -11.77 5.18 -9.07
C SER A 103 -11.48 4.26 -7.89
N VAL A 104 -12.34 3.28 -7.68
CA VAL A 104 -12.26 2.33 -6.57
C VAL A 104 -12.09 0.91 -7.09
N TYR A 105 -11.07 0.23 -6.60
CA TYR A 105 -10.70 -1.11 -7.04
C TYR A 105 -10.67 -2.12 -5.89
N GLU A 106 -11.00 -3.37 -6.18
CA GLU A 106 -10.62 -4.53 -5.37
C GLU A 106 -9.73 -5.42 -6.22
N ASP A 107 -8.44 -5.47 -5.92
CA ASP A 107 -7.39 -6.08 -6.73
C ASP A 107 -7.38 -5.49 -8.16
N LYS A 108 -7.85 -6.24 -9.15
CA LYS A 108 -7.93 -5.82 -10.56
C LYS A 108 -9.35 -5.46 -11.00
N ARG A 109 -10.32 -5.58 -10.11
CA ARG A 109 -11.73 -5.35 -10.40
C ARG A 109 -12.09 -3.92 -10.03
N VAL A 110 -12.64 -3.18 -10.98
CA VAL A 110 -13.25 -1.87 -10.73
C VAL A 110 -14.53 -2.09 -9.94
N LEU A 111 -14.68 -1.37 -8.83
CA LEU A 111 -15.89 -1.35 -8.01
C LEU A 111 -16.74 -0.13 -8.33
N SER A 112 -16.10 1.01 -8.55
CA SER A 112 -16.74 2.28 -8.93
C SER A 112 -15.71 3.14 -9.64
N ASP A 113 -16.16 4.00 -10.57
CA ASP A 113 -15.38 5.06 -11.18
C ASP A 113 -16.25 6.30 -11.43
N PRO A 114 -15.70 7.46 -11.83
CA PRO A 114 -16.46 8.69 -12.00
C PRO A 114 -17.64 8.58 -12.98
N ASP A 115 -17.52 7.72 -14.00
CA ASP A 115 -18.53 7.49 -15.04
C ASP A 115 -19.49 6.33 -14.69
N TRP A 116 -19.16 5.53 -13.66
CA TRP A 116 -19.92 4.33 -13.29
C TRP A 116 -19.99 4.13 -11.79
N ASP A 117 -21.11 4.51 -11.17
CA ASP A 117 -21.36 4.52 -9.73
C ASP A 117 -22.46 3.54 -9.26
N ASP A 118 -22.89 2.60 -10.11
CA ASP A 118 -23.97 1.65 -9.83
C ASP A 118 -23.74 0.81 -8.55
N ASN A 119 -22.49 0.69 -8.10
CA ASN A 119 -22.12 -0.08 -6.91
C ASN A 119 -22.01 0.75 -5.64
N ASP A 120 -22.06 2.07 -5.71
CA ASP A 120 -21.81 2.95 -4.58
C ASP A 120 -22.75 2.69 -3.39
N ASP A 121 -24.02 2.42 -3.66
CA ASP A 121 -25.04 2.15 -2.65
C ASP A 121 -25.12 0.66 -2.24
N ARG A 122 -24.25 -0.18 -2.79
CA ARG A 122 -24.18 -1.60 -2.44
C ARG A 122 -23.28 -1.82 -1.24
N THR A 123 -23.64 -2.81 -0.41
CA THR A 123 -22.81 -3.20 0.73
C THR A 123 -21.51 -3.87 0.27
N LEU A 124 -20.47 -3.70 1.04
CA LEU A 124 -19.15 -4.30 0.76
C LEU A 124 -19.24 -5.81 0.58
N ASP A 125 -20.02 -6.50 1.43
CA ASP A 125 -20.22 -7.94 1.34
C ASP A 125 -20.91 -8.34 0.03
N SER A 126 -21.93 -7.59 -0.43
CA SER A 126 -22.61 -7.83 -1.71
C SER A 126 -21.67 -7.66 -2.91
N LEU A 127 -20.62 -6.87 -2.75
CA LEU A 127 -19.55 -6.69 -3.73
C LEU A 127 -18.42 -7.72 -3.57
N GLY A 128 -18.51 -8.61 -2.58
CA GLY A 128 -17.49 -9.61 -2.27
C GLY A 128 -16.26 -9.04 -1.54
N VAL A 129 -16.36 -7.82 -1.04
CA VAL A 129 -15.32 -7.17 -0.22
C VAL A 129 -15.54 -7.55 1.23
N THR A 130 -14.91 -8.62 1.66
CA THR A 130 -15.02 -9.19 3.00
C THR A 130 -13.75 -8.93 3.81
N ARG A 131 -13.73 -9.41 5.06
CA ARG A 131 -12.57 -9.34 5.94
C ARG A 131 -11.28 -9.80 5.26
N GLY A 132 -10.22 -9.03 5.43
CA GLY A 132 -8.88 -9.32 4.89
C GLY A 132 -8.70 -8.91 3.44
N LYS A 133 -9.75 -8.41 2.77
CA LYS A 133 -9.66 -7.81 1.45
C LYS A 133 -9.15 -6.38 1.53
N PHE A 134 -8.60 -5.92 0.41
CA PHE A 134 -8.16 -4.56 0.24
C PHE A 134 -9.01 -3.85 -0.80
N VAL A 135 -9.39 -2.62 -0.49
CA VAL A 135 -10.00 -1.67 -1.42
C VAL A 135 -8.98 -0.59 -1.71
N THR A 136 -8.81 -0.26 -2.96
CA THR A 136 -7.84 0.75 -3.40
C THR A 136 -8.59 1.92 -4.01
N ILE A 137 -8.36 3.12 -3.51
CA ILE A 137 -8.89 4.38 -4.05
C ILE A 137 -7.77 5.07 -4.82
N VAL A 138 -8.04 5.42 -6.05
CA VAL A 138 -7.12 6.11 -6.97
C VAL A 138 -7.74 7.43 -7.37
N ASP A 139 -6.97 8.49 -7.28
CA ASP A 139 -7.34 9.82 -7.74
C ASP A 139 -7.10 9.92 -9.25
N GLU A 140 -8.14 10.23 -10.03
CA GLU A 140 -8.03 10.33 -11.49
C GLU A 140 -7.23 11.56 -11.94
N GLU A 141 -7.13 12.59 -11.11
CA GLU A 141 -6.31 13.76 -11.36
C GLU A 141 -4.84 13.58 -10.95
N ASP A 142 -4.50 12.46 -10.30
CA ASP A 142 -3.15 12.12 -9.81
C ASP A 142 -2.53 13.18 -8.88
N GLU A 143 -3.36 13.97 -8.20
CA GLU A 143 -2.91 15.00 -7.26
C GLU A 143 -2.30 14.39 -6.00
N TRP A 144 -2.83 13.24 -5.57
CA TRP A 144 -2.35 12.50 -4.39
C TRP A 144 -2.12 11.01 -4.72
N GLY A 145 -1.43 10.31 -3.82
CA GLY A 145 -1.11 8.91 -4.01
C GLY A 145 -2.31 7.99 -3.79
N THR A 146 -2.20 6.77 -4.25
CA THR A 146 -3.19 5.72 -4.02
C THR A 146 -3.41 5.47 -2.53
N ILE A 147 -4.66 5.25 -2.12
CA ILE A 147 -5.02 4.85 -0.76
C ILE A 147 -5.48 3.39 -0.79
N ALA A 148 -4.71 2.52 -0.13
CA ALA A 148 -5.05 1.10 0.03
C ALA A 148 -5.65 0.87 1.41
N ILE A 149 -6.88 0.35 1.46
CA ILE A 149 -7.69 0.20 2.67
C ILE A 149 -7.88 -1.29 2.96
N GLY A 150 -7.33 -1.77 4.06
CA GLY A 150 -7.59 -3.12 4.55
C GLY A 150 -8.91 -3.17 5.33
N VAL A 151 -9.83 -4.02 4.90
CA VAL A 151 -11.12 -4.21 5.55
C VAL A 151 -10.98 -5.22 6.70
N CYS A 152 -11.36 -4.80 7.91
CA CYS A 152 -11.35 -5.62 9.12
C CYS A 152 -12.74 -5.62 9.75
N GLU A 153 -13.15 -6.76 10.30
CA GLU A 153 -14.36 -6.83 11.10
C GLU A 153 -14.19 -6.11 12.44
N LEU A 154 -15.32 -5.64 12.96
CA LEU A 154 -15.40 -5.19 14.35
C LEU A 154 -15.08 -6.39 15.28
N PRO A 155 -14.40 -6.16 16.41
CA PRO A 155 -14.06 -7.20 17.37
C PRO A 155 -15.29 -7.83 18.02
#